data_617d4833363917e9439bb69dfb68c82d
#
_entry.id   617d4833363917e9439bb69dfb68c82d
#
_cell.length_a   1.000
_cell.length_b   1.000
_cell.length_c   1.000
_cell.angle_alpha   90.00
_cell.angle_beta   90.00
_cell.angle_gamma   90.00
#
_symmetry.space_group_name_H-M   'P 1'
#
loop_
_entity.id
_entity.type
_entity.pdbx_description
1 polymer ?
#
loop_
_entity_poly.entity_id
_entity_poly.type
_entity_poly.pdbx_seq_one_letter_code
_entity_poly.pdbx_strand_id
1 'polypeptide(L)'
;VMQSALKPSRAAVDSGKAEQAITTLLDQRMMEGNVTRAGAEFFRDKVTTLQKKVSEILDKYPNATVDKEKVMQAFQSTIEKTLKQGTPQDDLAIINKAMLEFSQHPLLKDKAAIPVQLAQELKQGVWRKLGEKSFGKGLVPDASRDAQKAIGSGLRTGIEEVVPAVGPINAQTGEFLNAMKLVEKRSGMEGNKNIIGLGALSPSMEAFLA
;
A
#
# COMPACT_ATOMS: atom_id res chain seq x y z
N VAL A 1 7.82 -17.70 22.14
CA VAL A 1 7.72 -18.93 21.30
C VAL A 1 7.33 -18.60 19.86
N MET A 2 6.29 -17.77 19.59
CA MET A 2 5.86 -17.44 18.22
C MET A 2 6.86 -16.59 17.44
N GLN A 3 7.49 -15.60 18.06
CA GLN A 3 8.53 -14.80 17.38
C GLN A 3 9.69 -15.68 16.89
N SER A 4 10.08 -16.68 17.68
CA SER A 4 11.12 -17.64 17.28
C SER A 4 10.67 -18.52 16.12
N ALA A 5 9.41 -18.92 16.07
CA ALA A 5 8.85 -19.75 15.02
C ALA A 5 8.71 -18.99 13.67
N LEU A 6 8.32 -17.73 13.72
CA LEU A 6 8.04 -16.91 12.54
C LEU A 6 9.28 -16.15 12.03
N LYS A 7 10.34 -16.04 12.83
CA LYS A 7 11.62 -15.36 12.47
C LYS A 7 11.40 -14.03 11.73
N PRO A 8 10.66 -13.07 12.32
CA PRO A 8 10.46 -11.77 11.71
C PRO A 8 11.81 -11.06 11.51
N SER A 9 11.88 -10.14 10.54
CA SER A 9 13.09 -9.32 10.38
C SER A 9 13.22 -8.35 11.55
N ARG A 10 14.47 -7.96 11.89
CA ARG A 10 14.73 -6.98 12.96
C ARG A 10 13.93 -5.69 12.75
N ALA A 11 13.90 -5.17 11.53
CA ALA A 11 13.10 -3.99 11.20
C ALA A 11 11.59 -4.17 11.44
N ALA A 12 11.04 -5.39 11.26
CA ALA A 12 9.64 -5.68 11.58
C ALA A 12 9.39 -5.74 13.09
N VAL A 13 10.36 -6.21 13.87
CA VAL A 13 10.30 -6.21 15.33
C VAL A 13 10.38 -4.77 15.85
N ASP A 14 11.40 -4.02 15.42
CA ASP A 14 11.65 -2.65 15.86
C ASP A 14 10.50 -1.69 15.53
N SER A 15 9.77 -1.96 14.45
CA SER A 15 8.57 -1.17 14.04
C SER A 15 7.25 -1.64 14.66
N GLY A 16 7.24 -2.64 15.54
CA GLY A 16 6.02 -3.24 16.12
C GLY A 16 5.17 -4.08 15.14
N LYS A 17 5.53 -4.12 13.86
CA LYS A 17 4.75 -4.85 12.83
C LYS A 17 4.78 -6.36 13.03
N ALA A 18 5.85 -6.89 13.61
CA ALA A 18 5.95 -8.30 13.92
C ALA A 18 4.93 -8.69 15.01
N GLU A 19 4.81 -7.86 16.05
CA GLU A 19 3.86 -8.09 17.15
C GLU A 19 2.42 -7.99 16.65
N GLN A 20 2.10 -6.94 15.88
CA GLN A 20 0.79 -6.79 15.26
C GLN A 20 0.43 -7.98 14.36
N ALA A 21 1.36 -8.45 13.51
CA ALA A 21 1.13 -9.60 12.65
C ALA A 21 0.91 -10.89 13.47
N ILE A 22 1.65 -11.07 14.57
CA ILE A 22 1.48 -12.20 15.47
C ILE A 22 0.09 -12.16 16.14
N THR A 23 -0.32 -10.99 16.64
CA THR A 23 -1.67 -10.80 17.22
C THR A 23 -2.74 -11.13 16.18
N THR A 24 -2.62 -10.63 14.97
CA THR A 24 -3.56 -10.94 13.88
C THR A 24 -3.63 -12.44 13.57
N LEU A 25 -2.48 -13.14 13.58
CA LEU A 25 -2.43 -14.60 13.39
C LEU A 25 -3.14 -15.34 14.52
N LEU A 26 -2.96 -14.87 15.78
CA LEU A 26 -3.63 -15.41 16.96
C LEU A 26 -5.14 -15.24 16.88
N ASP A 27 -5.59 -14.03 16.59
CA ASP A 27 -7.01 -13.67 16.50
C ASP A 27 -7.73 -14.47 15.40
N GLN A 28 -7.02 -14.78 14.31
CA GLN A 28 -7.54 -15.61 13.23
C GLN A 28 -7.39 -17.13 13.50
N ARG A 29 -6.98 -17.54 14.73
CA ARG A 29 -6.76 -18.94 15.13
C ARG A 29 -5.82 -19.73 14.21
N MET A 30 -4.86 -19.05 13.58
CA MET A 30 -3.90 -19.68 12.67
C MET A 30 -2.68 -20.27 13.41
N MET A 31 -2.85 -20.66 14.66
CA MET A 31 -1.77 -21.07 15.58
C MET A 31 -1.29 -22.51 15.40
N GLU A 32 -2.10 -23.38 14.85
CA GLU A 32 -1.82 -24.82 14.82
C GLU A 32 -1.29 -25.25 13.45
N GLY A 33 -0.01 -25.04 13.20
CA GLY A 33 0.68 -25.63 12.05
C GLY A 33 0.43 -24.97 10.69
N ASN A 34 -0.39 -23.93 10.59
CA ASN A 34 -0.87 -23.35 9.36
C ASN A 34 -0.06 -22.13 8.85
N VAL A 35 1.21 -22.02 9.20
CA VAL A 35 2.13 -21.11 8.48
C VAL A 35 2.49 -21.77 7.13
N THR A 36 1.47 -21.98 6.31
CA THR A 36 1.50 -22.73 5.06
C THR A 36 1.03 -21.83 3.92
N ARG A 37 1.14 -22.32 2.70
CA ARG A 37 0.57 -21.68 1.52
C ARG A 37 -0.94 -21.37 1.69
N ALA A 38 -1.69 -22.29 2.25
CA ALA A 38 -3.11 -22.09 2.53
C ALA A 38 -3.38 -20.91 3.49
N GLY A 39 -2.49 -20.69 4.48
CA GLY A 39 -2.55 -19.53 5.36
C GLY A 39 -2.32 -18.20 4.63
N ALA A 40 -1.39 -18.16 3.68
CA ALA A 40 -1.18 -16.97 2.85
C ALA A 40 -2.38 -16.70 1.93
N GLU A 41 -2.96 -17.74 1.34
CA GLU A 41 -4.18 -17.65 0.50
C GLU A 41 -5.37 -17.14 1.32
N PHE A 42 -5.57 -17.63 2.53
CA PHE A 42 -6.60 -17.13 3.45
C PHE A 42 -6.50 -15.61 3.68
N PHE A 43 -5.31 -15.09 3.97
CA PHE A 43 -5.13 -13.65 4.15
C PHE A 43 -5.34 -12.87 2.86
N ARG A 44 -4.95 -13.44 1.71
CA ARG A 44 -5.19 -12.83 0.40
C ARG A 44 -6.68 -12.67 0.13
N ASP A 45 -7.47 -13.68 0.41
CA ASP A 45 -8.93 -13.64 0.26
C ASP A 45 -9.57 -12.61 1.20
N LYS A 46 -9.09 -12.54 2.45
CA LYS A 46 -9.53 -11.51 3.40
C LYS A 46 -9.22 -10.10 2.89
N VAL A 47 -8.00 -9.87 2.40
CA VAL A 47 -7.60 -8.58 1.82
C VAL A 47 -8.48 -8.23 0.61
N THR A 48 -8.72 -9.17 -0.29
CA THR A 48 -9.60 -8.99 -1.46
C THR A 48 -11.02 -8.63 -1.04
N THR A 49 -11.57 -9.33 -0.04
CA THR A 49 -12.90 -9.06 0.51
C THR A 49 -12.98 -7.65 1.10
N LEU A 50 -11.96 -7.21 1.85
CA LEU A 50 -11.93 -5.87 2.44
C LEU A 50 -11.81 -4.78 1.35
N GLN A 51 -11.01 -5.02 0.32
CA GLN A 51 -10.89 -4.10 -0.82
C GLN A 51 -12.22 -3.93 -1.56
N LYS A 52 -12.97 -5.03 -1.75
CA LYS A 52 -14.31 -4.98 -2.33
C LYS A 52 -15.26 -4.15 -1.46
N LYS A 53 -15.24 -4.34 -0.13
CA LYS A 53 -16.02 -3.52 0.81
C LYS A 53 -15.67 -2.03 0.72
N VAL A 54 -14.37 -1.70 0.57
CA VAL A 54 -13.96 -0.30 0.34
C VAL A 54 -14.62 0.25 -0.92
N SER A 55 -14.57 -0.46 -2.05
CA SER A 55 -15.21 -0.03 -3.30
C SER A 55 -16.72 0.17 -3.12
N GLU A 56 -17.42 -0.79 -2.50
CA GLU A 56 -18.85 -0.70 -2.22
C GLU A 56 -19.23 0.50 -1.33
N ILE A 57 -18.34 0.90 -0.41
CA ILE A 57 -18.53 2.11 0.39
C ILE A 57 -18.32 3.34 -0.48
N LEU A 58 -17.24 3.40 -1.26
CA LEU A 58 -16.93 4.56 -2.10
C LEU A 58 -18.00 4.80 -3.17
N ASP A 59 -18.63 3.75 -3.68
CA ASP A 59 -19.73 3.85 -4.66
C ASP A 59 -20.95 4.61 -4.10
N LYS A 60 -21.09 4.68 -2.78
CA LYS A 60 -22.14 5.49 -2.11
C LYS A 60 -21.79 6.98 -2.08
N TYR A 61 -20.58 7.36 -2.45
CA TYR A 61 -20.07 8.73 -2.42
C TYR A 61 -19.57 9.17 -3.81
N PRO A 62 -20.41 9.14 -4.86
CA PRO A 62 -19.99 9.39 -6.25
C PRO A 62 -19.43 10.79 -6.48
N ASN A 63 -19.84 11.76 -5.65
CA ASN A 63 -19.42 13.15 -5.75
C ASN A 63 -18.29 13.53 -4.77
N ALA A 64 -17.81 12.58 -3.96
CA ALA A 64 -16.74 12.85 -3.03
C ALA A 64 -15.39 12.99 -3.79
N THR A 65 -14.62 13.97 -3.39
CA THR A 65 -13.33 14.26 -4.03
C THR A 65 -12.23 14.45 -2.99
N VAL A 66 -11.05 13.98 -3.31
CA VAL A 66 -9.81 14.18 -2.56
C VAL A 66 -9.09 15.40 -3.12
N ASP A 67 -8.66 16.29 -2.25
CA ASP A 67 -7.86 17.45 -2.64
C ASP A 67 -6.47 16.99 -3.10
N LYS A 68 -6.13 17.30 -4.35
CA LYS A 68 -4.83 16.96 -4.94
C LYS A 68 -3.67 17.64 -4.21
N GLU A 69 -3.86 18.89 -3.77
CA GLU A 69 -2.84 19.64 -3.04
C GLU A 69 -2.49 18.95 -1.72
N LYS A 70 -3.49 18.45 -0.99
CA LYS A 70 -3.24 17.68 0.23
C LYS A 70 -2.43 16.40 -0.03
N VAL A 71 -2.68 15.72 -1.15
CA VAL A 71 -1.86 14.56 -1.54
C VAL A 71 -0.42 14.99 -1.82
N MET A 72 -0.23 16.13 -2.48
CA MET A 72 1.09 16.68 -2.75
C MET A 72 1.83 17.09 -1.47
N GLN A 73 1.13 17.60 -0.46
CA GLN A 73 1.71 17.94 0.85
C GLN A 73 2.33 16.72 1.55
N ALA A 74 1.87 15.50 1.26
CA ALA A 74 2.49 14.29 1.82
C ALA A 74 3.97 14.11 1.44
N PHE A 75 4.43 14.75 0.36
CA PHE A 75 5.85 14.76 -0.02
C PHE A 75 6.72 15.62 0.91
N GLN A 76 6.16 16.63 1.57
CA GLN A 76 6.94 17.55 2.41
C GLN A 76 7.72 16.82 3.50
N SER A 77 7.07 15.90 4.21
CA SER A 77 7.73 15.11 5.25
C SER A 77 8.87 14.24 4.70
N THR A 78 8.72 13.75 3.46
CA THR A 78 9.75 12.97 2.78
C THR A 78 10.92 13.86 2.35
N ILE A 79 10.64 15.05 1.82
CA ILE A 79 11.65 16.05 1.46
C ILE A 79 12.44 16.50 2.70
N GLU A 80 11.76 16.85 3.80
CA GLU A 80 12.39 17.26 5.06
C GLU A 80 13.30 16.17 5.63
N LYS A 81 12.88 14.91 5.56
CA LYS A 81 13.69 13.76 5.97
C LYS A 81 14.92 13.61 5.08
N THR A 82 14.78 13.78 3.78
CA THR A 82 15.86 13.67 2.81
C THR A 82 16.88 14.78 2.97
N LEU A 83 16.44 16.01 3.25
CA LEU A 83 17.32 17.15 3.52
C LEU A 83 18.26 16.96 4.72
N LYS A 84 17.95 16.04 5.63
CA LYS A 84 18.81 15.71 6.79
C LYS A 84 19.90 14.69 6.46
N GLN A 85 19.97 14.19 5.21
CA GLN A 85 21.02 13.27 4.76
C GLN A 85 22.29 14.03 4.38
N GLY A 86 23.43 13.35 4.38
CA GLY A 86 24.72 13.96 4.05
C GLY A 86 24.84 14.42 2.59
N THR A 87 24.15 13.75 1.66
CA THR A 87 24.16 14.06 0.21
C THR A 87 22.73 13.97 -0.35
N PRO A 88 21.86 14.96 -0.08
CA PRO A 88 20.43 14.86 -0.38
C PRO A 88 20.07 15.12 -1.86
N GLN A 89 20.98 15.67 -2.69
CA GLN A 89 20.66 16.22 -4.00
C GLN A 89 20.05 15.18 -4.95
N ASP A 90 20.66 14.00 -5.06
CA ASP A 90 20.20 12.95 -5.98
C ASP A 90 18.84 12.39 -5.53
N ASP A 91 18.67 12.19 -4.23
CA ASP A 91 17.41 11.71 -3.66
C ASP A 91 16.29 12.73 -3.80
N LEU A 92 16.59 14.04 -3.61
CA LEU A 92 15.64 15.13 -3.83
C LEU A 92 15.22 15.22 -5.30
N ALA A 93 16.15 15.02 -6.24
CA ALA A 93 15.82 15.01 -7.66
C ALA A 93 14.83 13.88 -7.99
N ILE A 94 15.02 12.69 -7.42
CA ILE A 94 14.12 11.54 -7.58
C ILE A 94 12.73 11.84 -7.00
N ILE A 95 12.67 12.41 -5.79
CA ILE A 95 11.41 12.75 -5.11
C ILE A 95 10.66 13.82 -5.88
N ASN A 96 11.34 14.91 -6.31
CA ASN A 96 10.73 15.98 -7.08
C ASN A 96 10.22 15.48 -8.46
N LYS A 97 10.95 14.59 -9.11
CA LYS A 97 10.50 13.95 -10.34
C LYS A 97 9.21 13.15 -10.11
N ALA A 98 9.15 12.33 -9.08
CA ALA A 98 7.95 11.55 -8.76
C ALA A 98 6.74 12.45 -8.42
N MET A 99 6.99 13.57 -7.72
CA MET A 99 5.99 14.58 -7.42
C MET A 99 5.44 15.23 -8.70
N LEU A 100 6.32 15.59 -9.63
CA LEU A 100 5.96 16.16 -10.92
C LEU A 100 5.17 15.16 -11.78
N GLU A 101 5.64 13.91 -11.88
CA GLU A 101 4.95 12.82 -12.58
C GLU A 101 3.55 12.58 -12.05
N PHE A 102 3.37 12.60 -10.73
CA PHE A 102 2.04 12.47 -10.12
C PHE A 102 1.17 13.69 -10.47
N SER A 103 1.69 14.91 -10.35
CA SER A 103 0.93 16.13 -10.62
C SER A 103 0.50 16.24 -12.09
N GLN A 104 1.33 15.74 -13.02
CA GLN A 104 1.11 15.75 -14.47
C GLN A 104 0.48 14.44 -14.99
N HIS A 105 0.09 13.53 -14.10
CA HIS A 105 -0.55 12.29 -14.50
C HIS A 105 -1.76 12.59 -15.41
N PRO A 106 -1.95 11.89 -16.55
CA PRO A 106 -2.99 12.22 -17.55
C PRO A 106 -4.39 12.36 -16.96
N LEU A 107 -4.72 11.56 -15.95
CA LEU A 107 -6.01 11.62 -15.26
C LEU A 107 -6.13 12.77 -14.23
N LEU A 108 -5.01 13.43 -13.89
CA LEU A 108 -4.93 14.43 -12.80
C LEU A 108 -4.46 15.81 -13.25
N LYS A 109 -3.87 15.94 -14.45
CA LYS A 109 -3.13 17.12 -14.91
C LYS A 109 -3.92 18.42 -14.70
N ASP A 110 -5.20 18.44 -15.08
CA ASP A 110 -6.02 19.64 -15.06
C ASP A 110 -7.06 19.63 -13.93
N LYS A 111 -6.86 18.78 -12.91
CA LYS A 111 -7.80 18.62 -11.80
C LYS A 111 -7.18 19.08 -10.48
N ALA A 112 -7.88 19.95 -9.77
CA ALA A 112 -7.57 20.30 -8.38
C ALA A 112 -8.11 19.24 -7.41
N ALA A 113 -9.21 18.57 -7.78
CA ALA A 113 -9.89 17.57 -6.98
C ALA A 113 -9.93 16.23 -7.71
N ILE A 114 -9.62 15.15 -7.00
CA ILE A 114 -9.55 13.77 -7.52
C ILE A 114 -10.81 13.04 -7.07
N PRO A 115 -11.66 12.51 -7.97
CA PRO A 115 -12.77 11.65 -7.57
C PRO A 115 -12.29 10.52 -6.65
N VAL A 116 -13.04 10.23 -5.60
CA VAL A 116 -12.60 9.31 -4.55
C VAL A 116 -12.35 7.88 -5.07
N GLN A 117 -13.10 7.44 -6.08
CA GLN A 117 -12.88 6.15 -6.75
C GLN A 117 -11.53 6.15 -7.48
N LEU A 118 -11.23 7.21 -8.25
CA LEU A 118 -9.94 7.35 -8.93
C LEU A 118 -8.78 7.43 -7.92
N ALA A 119 -8.97 8.15 -6.81
CA ALA A 119 -7.96 8.21 -5.74
C ALA A 119 -7.68 6.81 -5.16
N GLN A 120 -8.70 5.98 -5.01
CA GLN A 120 -8.58 4.60 -4.54
C GLN A 120 -7.81 3.73 -5.55
N GLU A 121 -8.12 3.84 -6.84
CA GLU A 121 -7.41 3.10 -7.90
C GLU A 121 -5.92 3.48 -7.97
N LEU A 122 -5.63 4.79 -7.95
CA LEU A 122 -4.26 5.30 -7.91
C LEU A 122 -3.51 4.80 -6.68
N LYS A 123 -4.14 4.85 -5.50
CA LYS A 123 -3.58 4.31 -4.26
C LYS A 123 -3.22 2.82 -4.40
N GLN A 124 -4.14 2.02 -4.94
CA GLN A 124 -3.90 0.59 -5.16
C GLN A 124 -2.75 0.36 -6.15
N GLY A 125 -2.71 1.11 -7.25
CA GLY A 125 -1.63 1.06 -8.25
C GLY A 125 -0.26 1.35 -7.64
N VAL A 126 -0.15 2.37 -6.80
CA VAL A 126 1.08 2.74 -6.07
C VAL A 126 1.53 1.59 -5.15
N TRP A 127 0.62 1.05 -4.34
CA TRP A 127 0.97 -0.03 -3.42
C TRP A 127 1.35 -1.33 -4.13
N ARG A 128 0.73 -1.64 -5.27
CA ARG A 128 1.12 -2.77 -6.12
C ARG A 128 2.55 -2.61 -6.63
N LYS A 129 2.88 -1.45 -7.23
CA LYS A 129 4.25 -1.15 -7.69
C LYS A 129 5.29 -1.24 -6.58
N LEU A 130 4.95 -0.79 -5.38
CA LEU A 130 5.82 -0.91 -4.20
C LEU A 130 6.05 -2.38 -3.81
N GLY A 131 5.01 -3.20 -3.88
CA GLY A 131 5.11 -4.64 -3.62
C GLY A 131 6.01 -5.34 -4.65
N GLU A 132 5.78 -5.13 -5.94
CA GLU A 132 6.55 -5.72 -7.02
C GLU A 132 8.05 -5.37 -6.96
N LYS A 133 8.36 -4.10 -6.66
CA LYS A 133 9.76 -3.63 -6.53
C LYS A 133 10.47 -4.16 -5.30
N SER A 134 9.74 -4.56 -4.26
CA SER A 134 10.34 -5.14 -3.05
C SER A 134 10.92 -6.53 -3.28
N PHE A 135 10.51 -7.22 -4.34
CA PHE A 135 10.92 -8.59 -4.69
C PHE A 135 11.75 -8.68 -5.97
N GLY A 136 11.87 -7.57 -6.74
CA GLY A 136 12.67 -7.53 -7.96
C GLY A 136 14.17 -7.42 -7.64
N LYS A 137 15.03 -8.05 -8.48
CA LYS A 137 16.50 -8.02 -8.36
C LYS A 137 17.12 -6.64 -8.69
N GLY A 138 16.33 -5.61 -8.97
CA GLY A 138 16.81 -4.25 -9.22
C GLY A 138 16.90 -3.44 -7.93
N LEU A 139 18.06 -2.85 -7.67
CA LEU A 139 18.22 -1.82 -6.63
C LEU A 139 17.37 -0.61 -7.04
N VAL A 140 16.19 -0.49 -6.45
CA VAL A 140 15.40 0.74 -6.57
C VAL A 140 15.90 1.70 -5.51
N PRO A 141 16.29 2.93 -5.86
CA PRO A 141 16.70 3.93 -4.88
C PRO A 141 15.64 4.07 -3.78
N ASP A 142 16.07 4.16 -2.53
CA ASP A 142 15.15 4.32 -1.38
C ASP A 142 14.29 5.57 -1.52
N ALA A 143 14.83 6.64 -2.09
CA ALA A 143 14.10 7.87 -2.42
C ALA A 143 12.89 7.64 -3.34
N SER A 144 13.03 6.79 -4.37
CA SER A 144 11.89 6.43 -5.25
C SER A 144 10.80 5.67 -4.51
N ARG A 145 11.20 4.80 -3.59
CA ARG A 145 10.27 4.05 -2.73
C ARG A 145 9.56 4.97 -1.75
N ASP A 146 10.29 5.90 -1.14
CA ASP A 146 9.75 6.84 -0.18
C ASP A 146 8.81 7.86 -0.85
N ALA A 147 9.13 8.33 -2.07
CA ALA A 147 8.22 9.14 -2.87
C ALA A 147 6.90 8.40 -3.19
N GLN A 148 6.97 7.13 -3.58
CA GLN A 148 5.77 6.34 -3.83
C GLN A 148 4.94 6.10 -2.56
N LYS A 149 5.59 5.88 -1.40
CA LYS A 149 4.90 5.81 -0.11
C LYS A 149 4.20 7.13 0.24
N ALA A 150 4.83 8.27 -0.05
CA ALA A 150 4.22 9.57 0.16
C ALA A 150 2.92 9.72 -0.65
N ILE A 151 2.93 9.38 -1.95
CA ILE A 151 1.71 9.37 -2.78
C ILE A 151 0.64 8.44 -2.19
N GLY A 152 1.01 7.19 -1.90
CA GLY A 152 0.08 6.19 -1.38
C GLY A 152 -0.53 6.61 -0.03
N SER A 153 0.26 7.21 0.84
CA SER A 153 -0.18 7.73 2.14
C SER A 153 -1.07 8.97 1.99
N GLY A 154 -0.68 9.92 1.13
CA GLY A 154 -1.48 11.11 0.86
C GLY A 154 -2.86 10.77 0.28
N LEU A 155 -2.92 9.86 -0.70
CA LEU A 155 -4.19 9.37 -1.24
C LEU A 155 -5.02 8.66 -0.17
N ARG A 156 -4.40 7.82 0.66
CA ARG A 156 -5.09 7.14 1.76
C ARG A 156 -5.71 8.14 2.72
N THR A 157 -4.92 9.08 3.21
CA THR A 157 -5.38 10.11 4.17
C THR A 157 -6.51 10.95 3.56
N GLY A 158 -6.36 11.41 2.32
CA GLY A 158 -7.39 12.17 1.64
C GLY A 158 -8.70 11.39 1.47
N ILE A 159 -8.65 10.08 1.13
CA ILE A 159 -9.84 9.22 1.06
C ILE A 159 -10.49 9.09 2.45
N GLU A 160 -9.70 8.83 3.49
CA GLU A 160 -10.20 8.65 4.86
C GLU A 160 -10.79 9.94 5.46
N GLU A 161 -10.31 11.12 5.04
CA GLU A 161 -10.90 12.40 5.42
C GLU A 161 -12.28 12.63 4.82
N VAL A 162 -12.47 12.30 3.54
CA VAL A 162 -13.77 12.54 2.85
C VAL A 162 -14.77 11.39 3.04
N VAL A 163 -14.26 10.18 3.30
CA VAL A 163 -15.07 8.98 3.58
C VAL A 163 -14.50 8.24 4.80
N PRO A 164 -14.74 8.73 6.02
CA PRO A 164 -14.16 8.16 7.24
C PRO A 164 -14.45 6.67 7.47
N ALA A 165 -15.59 6.18 6.95
CA ALA A 165 -15.97 4.78 7.04
C ALA A 165 -14.96 3.80 6.41
N VAL A 166 -14.08 4.28 5.54
CA VAL A 166 -13.01 3.49 4.90
C VAL A 166 -11.81 3.27 5.84
N GLY A 167 -11.59 4.18 6.78
CA GLY A 167 -10.42 4.16 7.68
C GLY A 167 -10.24 2.83 8.43
N PRO A 168 -11.23 2.33 9.18
CA PRO A 168 -11.13 1.06 9.88
C PRO A 168 -10.83 -0.13 8.96
N ILE A 169 -11.42 -0.14 7.75
CA ILE A 169 -11.21 -1.21 6.77
C ILE A 169 -9.79 -1.15 6.19
N ASN A 170 -9.26 0.04 5.93
CA ASN A 170 -7.87 0.20 5.51
C ASN A 170 -6.89 -0.23 6.60
N ALA A 171 -7.17 0.07 7.88
CA ALA A 171 -6.36 -0.39 9.00
C ALA A 171 -6.32 -1.93 9.06
N GLN A 172 -7.48 -2.57 9.04
CA GLN A 172 -7.60 -4.03 9.04
C GLN A 172 -6.93 -4.68 7.82
N THR A 173 -7.05 -4.05 6.64
CA THR A 173 -6.35 -4.49 5.42
C THR A 173 -4.84 -4.46 5.63
N GLY A 174 -4.32 -3.42 6.28
CA GLY A 174 -2.89 -3.31 6.61
C GLY A 174 -2.42 -4.43 7.55
N GLU A 175 -3.21 -4.78 8.56
CA GLU A 175 -2.93 -5.88 9.47
C GLU A 175 -2.86 -7.23 8.74
N PHE A 176 -3.84 -7.52 7.89
CA PHE A 176 -3.85 -8.76 7.12
C PHE A 176 -2.70 -8.83 6.11
N LEU A 177 -2.33 -7.72 5.47
CA LEU A 177 -1.16 -7.66 4.59
C LEU A 177 0.16 -7.92 5.35
N ASN A 178 0.29 -7.42 6.57
CA ASN A 178 1.47 -7.69 7.41
C ASN A 178 1.53 -9.15 7.84
N ALA A 179 0.40 -9.72 8.24
CA ALA A 179 0.29 -11.14 8.59
C ALA A 179 0.61 -12.04 7.38
N MET A 180 0.02 -11.74 6.21
CA MET A 180 0.26 -12.46 4.95
C MET A 180 1.75 -12.48 4.59
N LYS A 181 2.43 -11.33 4.63
CA LYS A 181 3.87 -11.23 4.33
C LYS A 181 4.72 -12.09 5.26
N LEU A 182 4.34 -12.16 6.54
CA LEU A 182 5.06 -12.98 7.52
C LEU A 182 4.88 -14.47 7.21
N VAL A 183 3.67 -14.88 6.87
CA VAL A 183 3.34 -16.25 6.46
C VAL A 183 4.04 -16.62 5.14
N GLU A 184 4.00 -15.77 4.13
CA GLU A 184 4.66 -16.00 2.83
C GLU A 184 6.16 -16.16 2.98
N LYS A 185 6.80 -15.28 3.76
CA LYS A 185 8.23 -15.38 4.06
C LYS A 185 8.58 -16.72 4.71
N ARG A 186 7.75 -17.18 5.64
CA ARG A 186 8.00 -18.42 6.37
C ARG A 186 7.75 -19.66 5.52
N SER A 187 6.75 -19.62 4.64
CA SER A 187 6.42 -20.74 3.75
C SER A 187 7.37 -20.88 2.54
N GLY A 188 8.38 -20.02 2.43
CA GLY A 188 9.32 -20.04 1.29
C GLY A 188 8.70 -19.49 -0.01
N MET A 189 7.56 -18.83 0.05
CA MET A 189 6.90 -18.22 -1.09
C MET A 189 7.48 -16.84 -1.46
N GLU A 190 8.75 -16.59 -1.14
CA GLU A 190 9.45 -15.37 -1.54
C GLU A 190 9.56 -15.34 -3.07
N GLY A 191 8.76 -14.53 -3.71
CA GLY A 191 8.77 -14.35 -5.17
C GLY A 191 7.41 -14.40 -5.85
N ASN A 192 6.32 -14.61 -5.13
CA ASN A 192 4.99 -14.52 -5.72
C ASN A 192 4.63 -13.04 -5.96
N LYS A 193 4.83 -12.60 -7.21
CA LYS A 193 4.72 -11.19 -7.64
C LYS A 193 3.29 -10.62 -7.55
N ASN A 194 2.28 -11.46 -7.38
CA ASN A 194 0.88 -11.07 -7.19
C ASN A 194 0.48 -11.08 -5.72
N ILE A 195 1.05 -10.17 -4.94
CA ILE A 195 0.73 -10.02 -3.51
C ILE A 195 -0.71 -9.50 -3.30
N ILE A 196 -1.27 -8.87 -4.31
CA ILE A 196 -2.66 -8.46 -4.33
C ILE A 196 -3.24 -9.06 -5.61
N GLY A 197 -4.20 -9.94 -5.48
CA GLY A 197 -4.95 -10.52 -6.62
C GLY A 197 -5.79 -9.47 -7.36
N LEU A 198 -5.14 -8.41 -7.84
CA LEU A 198 -5.72 -7.33 -8.62
C LEU A 198 -5.86 -7.67 -10.11
N GLY A 199 -5.75 -8.96 -10.46
CA GLY A 199 -6.16 -9.46 -11.77
C GLY A 199 -7.66 -9.39 -12.03
N ALA A 200 -8.44 -8.92 -11.04
CA ALA A 200 -9.88 -8.70 -11.16
C ALA A 200 -10.25 -7.22 -11.05
N LEU A 201 -9.38 -6.32 -11.51
CA LEU A 201 -9.82 -4.96 -11.80
C LEU A 201 -10.71 -5.03 -13.05
N SER A 202 -11.91 -4.51 -12.89
CA SER A 202 -13.01 -4.51 -13.83
C SER A 202 -12.57 -4.23 -15.28
N PRO A 203 -13.25 -4.84 -16.27
CA PRO A 203 -12.99 -4.61 -17.70
C PRO A 203 -13.03 -3.15 -18.17
N SER A 204 -13.51 -2.25 -17.31
CA SER A 204 -13.58 -0.81 -17.58
C SER A 204 -12.23 -0.11 -17.67
N MET A 205 -11.13 -0.72 -17.21
CA MET A 205 -9.80 -0.09 -17.30
C MET A 205 -9.05 -0.40 -18.59
N GLU A 206 -9.36 -1.51 -19.27
CA GLU A 206 -8.77 -1.81 -20.59
C GLU A 206 -9.31 -0.89 -21.69
N ALA A 207 -10.56 -0.44 -21.58
CA ALA A 207 -11.17 0.49 -22.53
C ALA A 207 -10.66 1.94 -22.40
N PHE A 208 -9.93 2.28 -21.33
CA PHE A 208 -9.38 3.63 -21.11
C PHE A 208 -7.90 3.77 -21.52
N LEU A 209 -7.23 2.67 -21.84
CA LEU A 209 -5.81 2.63 -22.26
C LEU A 209 -5.64 2.25 -23.76
N ALA A 210 -6.72 2.03 -24.47
CA ALA A 210 -6.77 1.92 -25.93
C ALA A 210 -7.20 3.23 -26.58
#